data_f771297b4892544d3276b980bf04c917
#
_entry.id   f771297b4892544d3276b980bf04c917
#
_cell.length_a   1.000
_cell.length_b   1.000
_cell.length_c   1.000
_cell.angle_alpha   90.00
_cell.angle_beta   90.00
_cell.angle_gamma   90.00
#
_symmetry.space_group_name_H-M   'P 1'
#
loop_
_entity.id
_entity.type
_entity.pdbx_description
1 polymer ?
#
loop_
_entity_poly.entity_id
_entity_poly.type
_entity_poly.pdbx_seq_one_letter_code
_entity_poly.pdbx_strand_id
1 'polypeptide(L)'
;MAEQPLISPAGRHDDRVAPQRYWPVATLAILAVNGLLFVLETLAGGSKNPGILLDFGASYGPYLRRGEYWRLVMPMFLHIGWLHLLVNSYALYILGPILERVYGYGRYAAIYVATGIGSALLSMTISNNVAAGASGAIFGVAGAMLVTGYLHRDVIPPRWGRAFGRGMIPFIVVNLAFGFSVRGIDNWGHLGGLASGVLLALVIAPPGHDLPPGEIAEPPSQAIVALPLVVVLFAMGATLDHYRTSQAVSGLLVEGARFEAAQRYDRALQSFQEAARRAPRDERPRQQLGALYLAQRKYDQAIQEFEAAERLSPGDPQSRLGLGMAYRLKGDLAKAQQIFEAVLGKNPQTAEGQRLLADLYADQKLYGDAIAHYQEALRLEPNMAEAHNNLAWLYATSEDLKFRDPQAALAHAQRAVDLTQWKVAGFIDTLAEAQFAKGNYREAVVTQDKALALEPDNHELQEHMSRYREAAGI
;
A
#
# COMPACT_ATOMS: atom_id res chain seq x y z
N MET A 1 78.35 -17.99 58.44
CA MET A 1 77.00 -18.58 58.33
C MET A 1 76.03 -17.39 58.06
N ALA A 2 75.69 -17.21 56.84
CA ALA A 2 74.70 -16.12 56.47
C ALA A 2 73.40 -16.84 56.14
N GLU A 3 72.33 -16.48 56.86
CA GLU A 3 70.99 -16.95 56.63
C GLU A 3 70.41 -16.26 55.37
N GLN A 4 69.93 -17.05 54.43
CA GLN A 4 69.12 -16.54 53.31
C GLN A 4 67.70 -16.32 53.73
N PRO A 5 67.03 -15.21 53.34
CA PRO A 5 65.62 -15.04 53.60
C PRO A 5 64.78 -15.90 52.64
N LEU A 6 63.82 -16.63 53.18
CA LEU A 6 62.78 -17.39 52.49
C LEU A 6 61.90 -16.45 51.67
N ILE A 7 61.91 -16.56 50.34
CA ILE A 7 60.98 -15.91 49.46
C ILE A 7 59.63 -16.62 49.59
N SER A 8 58.64 -15.95 50.14
CA SER A 8 57.24 -16.37 50.18
C SER A 8 56.68 -16.48 48.74
N PRO A 9 55.99 -17.56 48.35
CA PRO A 9 55.38 -17.63 47.05
C PRO A 9 54.28 -16.60 46.94
N ALA A 10 54.45 -15.67 45.98
CA ALA A 10 53.43 -14.68 45.61
C ALA A 10 52.06 -15.35 45.40
N GLY A 11 51.09 -14.87 46.15
CA GLY A 11 49.69 -15.32 46.02
C GLY A 11 49.20 -15.19 44.60
N ARG A 12 48.74 -16.30 44.06
CA ARG A 12 47.93 -16.30 42.84
C ARG A 12 46.62 -15.55 43.18
N HIS A 13 46.49 -14.31 42.74
CA HIS A 13 45.19 -13.68 42.65
C HIS A 13 44.33 -14.53 41.69
N ASP A 14 43.45 -15.31 42.31
CA ASP A 14 42.40 -16.05 41.60
C ASP A 14 41.28 -15.05 41.24
N ASP A 15 41.59 -14.19 40.26
CA ASP A 15 40.62 -13.25 39.66
C ASP A 15 39.67 -14.01 38.76
N ARG A 16 38.98 -15.01 39.32
CA ARG A 16 37.77 -15.54 38.70
C ARG A 16 36.64 -14.56 38.96
N VAL A 17 36.67 -13.40 38.28
CA VAL A 17 35.49 -12.57 38.13
C VAL A 17 34.49 -13.43 37.38
N ALA A 18 33.45 -13.85 38.04
CA ALA A 18 32.36 -14.60 37.43
C ALA A 18 31.90 -13.83 36.16
N PRO A 19 31.73 -14.49 35.04
CA PRO A 19 31.35 -13.79 33.80
C PRO A 19 30.07 -13.02 34.06
N GLN A 20 30.14 -11.69 34.09
CA GLN A 20 28.98 -10.84 34.25
C GLN A 20 27.97 -11.21 33.15
N ARG A 21 26.78 -11.60 33.58
CA ARG A 21 25.69 -12.02 32.71
C ARG A 21 25.25 -10.84 31.85
N TYR A 22 25.74 -10.77 30.61
CA TYR A 22 25.35 -9.70 29.71
C TYR A 22 23.94 -9.93 29.21
N TRP A 23 23.07 -8.95 29.41
CA TRP A 23 21.73 -8.92 28.87
C TRP A 23 21.69 -8.02 27.62
N PRO A 24 21.30 -8.51 26.44
CA PRO A 24 21.20 -7.71 25.23
C PRO A 24 19.90 -6.88 25.23
N VAL A 25 19.89 -5.83 26.05
CA VAL A 25 18.68 -5.05 26.38
C VAL A 25 18.05 -4.42 25.15
N ALA A 26 18.87 -3.82 24.27
CA ALA A 26 18.35 -3.17 23.05
C ALA A 26 17.78 -4.19 22.06
N THR A 27 18.45 -5.33 21.87
CA THR A 27 17.95 -6.42 21.02
C THR A 27 16.62 -6.96 21.53
N LEU A 28 16.51 -7.21 22.85
CA LEU A 28 15.28 -7.71 23.46
C LEU A 28 14.15 -6.67 23.38
N ALA A 29 14.44 -5.39 23.56
CA ALA A 29 13.48 -4.31 23.40
C ALA A 29 12.93 -4.24 21.96
N ILE A 30 13.80 -4.34 20.95
CA ILE A 30 13.40 -4.34 19.54
C ILE A 30 12.51 -5.56 19.23
N LEU A 31 12.88 -6.74 19.70
CA LEU A 31 12.07 -7.96 19.55
C LEU A 31 10.69 -7.82 20.20
N ALA A 32 10.62 -7.22 21.38
CA ALA A 32 9.36 -6.98 22.07
C ALA A 32 8.47 -5.99 21.32
N VAL A 33 9.05 -4.90 20.77
CA VAL A 33 8.32 -3.92 19.96
C VAL A 33 7.78 -4.57 18.68
N ASN A 34 8.60 -5.38 17.98
CA ASN A 34 8.18 -6.11 16.79
C ASN A 34 7.00 -7.05 17.08
N GLY A 35 7.08 -7.80 18.17
CA GLY A 35 5.99 -8.69 18.60
C GLY A 35 4.71 -7.95 18.98
N LEU A 36 4.83 -6.84 19.72
CA LEU A 36 3.69 -6.00 20.10
C LEU A 36 2.99 -5.40 18.88
N LEU A 37 3.74 -4.78 17.95
CA LEU A 37 3.18 -4.19 16.76
C LEU A 37 2.52 -5.23 15.85
N PHE A 38 3.12 -6.41 15.71
CA PHE A 38 2.52 -7.51 14.97
C PHE A 38 1.16 -7.97 15.55
N VAL A 39 1.05 -8.01 16.88
CA VAL A 39 -0.24 -8.29 17.54
C VAL A 39 -1.25 -7.18 17.23
N LEU A 40 -0.85 -5.92 17.34
CA LEU A 40 -1.72 -4.78 17.05
C LEU A 40 -2.19 -4.76 15.58
N GLU A 41 -1.29 -4.99 14.60
CA GLU A 41 -1.62 -5.14 13.17
C GLU A 41 -2.64 -6.27 12.95
N THR A 42 -2.44 -7.41 13.63
CA THR A 42 -3.31 -8.58 13.51
C THR A 42 -4.71 -8.28 14.05
N LEU A 43 -4.82 -7.60 15.19
CA LEU A 43 -6.08 -7.19 15.80
C LEU A 43 -6.79 -6.09 14.99
N ALA A 44 -6.04 -5.21 14.32
CA ALA A 44 -6.58 -4.12 13.52
C ALA A 44 -7.16 -4.57 12.16
N GLY A 45 -6.94 -5.82 11.74
CA GLY A 45 -7.48 -6.34 10.48
C GLY A 45 -6.51 -7.20 9.68
N GLY A 46 -5.35 -7.55 10.26
CA GLY A 46 -4.41 -8.53 9.75
C GLY A 46 -3.12 -7.94 9.18
N SER A 47 -2.01 -8.53 9.60
CA SER A 47 -0.66 -8.13 9.20
C SER A 47 -0.28 -8.42 7.73
N LYS A 48 -1.20 -9.00 6.95
CA LYS A 48 -1.06 -9.18 5.49
C LYS A 48 -1.92 -8.19 4.70
N ASN A 49 -2.75 -7.40 5.36
CA ASN A 49 -3.60 -6.41 4.72
C ASN A 49 -2.77 -5.16 4.41
N PRO A 50 -2.59 -4.77 3.12
CA PRO A 50 -1.79 -3.61 2.76
C PRO A 50 -2.31 -2.30 3.36
N GLY A 51 -3.64 -2.13 3.49
CA GLY A 51 -4.25 -0.96 4.12
C GLY A 51 -3.84 -0.82 5.58
N ILE A 52 -3.94 -1.91 6.36
CA ILE A 52 -3.50 -1.94 7.77
C ILE A 52 -2.00 -1.66 7.88
N LEU A 53 -1.17 -2.27 7.04
CA LEU A 53 0.26 -2.00 7.03
C LEU A 53 0.57 -0.52 6.74
N LEU A 54 -0.15 0.10 5.81
CA LEU A 54 -0.02 1.53 5.52
C LEU A 54 -0.50 2.40 6.68
N ASP A 55 -1.60 2.06 7.34
CA ASP A 55 -2.08 2.74 8.53
C ASP A 55 -1.08 2.68 9.70
N PHE A 56 -0.33 1.58 9.81
CA PHE A 56 0.74 1.40 10.80
C PHE A 56 2.10 1.94 10.37
N GLY A 57 2.23 2.47 9.15
CA GLY A 57 3.43 3.16 8.72
C GLY A 57 4.40 2.36 7.86
N ALA A 58 3.93 1.34 7.15
CA ALA A 58 4.74 0.63 6.16
C ALA A 58 5.33 1.57 5.10
N SER A 59 6.47 1.19 4.54
CA SER A 59 7.14 1.91 3.46
C SER A 59 6.26 1.96 2.23
N TYR A 60 6.09 3.17 1.67
CA TYR A 60 5.41 3.38 0.40
C TYR A 60 5.87 4.71 -0.22
N GLY A 61 6.52 4.65 -1.39
CA GLY A 61 7.15 5.81 -2.02
C GLY A 61 6.25 7.05 -2.18
N PRO A 62 4.97 6.93 -2.59
CA PRO A 62 4.07 8.08 -2.67
C PRO A 62 3.88 8.84 -1.36
N TYR A 63 3.84 8.17 -0.21
CA TYR A 63 3.68 8.83 1.10
C TYR A 63 4.93 9.60 1.54
N LEU A 64 6.13 9.12 1.17
CA LEU A 64 7.36 9.89 1.40
C LEU A 64 7.31 11.24 0.67
N ARG A 65 6.83 11.25 -0.57
CA ARG A 65 6.66 12.48 -1.36
C ARG A 65 5.62 13.44 -0.76
N ARG A 66 4.69 12.95 0.05
CA ARG A 66 3.71 13.74 0.82
C ARG A 66 4.26 14.27 2.14
N GLY A 67 5.54 13.97 2.48
CA GLY A 67 6.20 14.41 3.71
C GLY A 67 5.89 13.56 4.94
N GLU A 68 5.42 12.32 4.77
CA GLU A 68 5.19 11.39 5.88
C GLU A 68 6.49 10.70 6.31
N TYR A 69 7.48 11.51 6.76
CA TYR A 69 8.85 11.04 7.07
C TYR A 69 8.94 10.05 8.24
N TRP A 70 7.93 9.98 9.09
CA TRP A 70 7.85 8.98 10.16
C TRP A 70 7.82 7.53 9.63
N ARG A 71 7.39 7.36 8.37
CA ARG A 71 7.43 6.07 7.64
C ARG A 71 8.84 5.62 7.26
N LEU A 72 9.86 6.41 7.50
CA LEU A 72 11.25 5.96 7.41
C LEU A 72 11.65 5.09 8.61
N VAL A 73 10.94 5.23 9.74
CA VAL A 73 11.25 4.54 10.99
C VAL A 73 10.35 3.33 11.21
N MET A 74 9.04 3.47 11.00
CA MET A 74 8.07 2.44 11.37
C MET A 74 8.25 1.10 10.63
N PRO A 75 8.63 1.05 9.35
CA PRO A 75 8.70 -0.21 8.60
C PRO A 75 9.60 -1.26 9.23
N MET A 76 10.69 -0.86 9.92
CA MET A 76 11.63 -1.80 10.54
C MET A 76 11.05 -2.56 11.74
N PHE A 77 9.87 -2.16 12.23
CA PHE A 77 9.16 -2.81 13.33
C PHE A 77 7.90 -3.58 12.89
N LEU A 78 7.43 -3.38 11.65
CA LEU A 78 6.21 -4.00 11.10
C LEU A 78 6.55 -5.31 10.38
N HIS A 79 5.60 -6.25 10.30
CA HIS A 79 5.88 -7.55 9.67
C HIS A 79 4.69 -8.11 8.86
N ILE A 80 4.96 -8.52 7.63
CA ILE A 80 3.99 -9.11 6.69
C ILE A 80 3.81 -10.61 6.99
N GLY A 81 2.91 -10.93 7.93
CA GLY A 81 2.61 -12.30 8.34
C GLY A 81 3.62 -12.91 9.32
N TRP A 82 3.16 -13.96 10.02
CA TRP A 82 3.86 -14.57 11.15
C TRP A 82 5.23 -15.18 10.78
N LEU A 83 5.35 -15.78 9.58
CA LEU A 83 6.62 -16.39 9.14
C LEU A 83 7.71 -15.33 8.96
N HIS A 84 7.34 -14.16 8.41
CA HIS A 84 8.25 -13.04 8.22
C HIS A 84 8.74 -12.49 9.56
N LEU A 85 7.84 -12.33 10.55
CA LEU A 85 8.21 -11.96 11.91
C LEU A 85 9.17 -12.98 12.53
N LEU A 86 8.88 -14.27 12.38
CA LEU A 86 9.69 -15.34 12.99
C LEU A 86 11.10 -15.39 12.43
N VAL A 87 11.26 -15.30 11.11
CA VAL A 87 12.58 -15.33 10.46
C VAL A 87 13.41 -14.09 10.83
N ASN A 88 12.81 -12.90 10.80
CA ASN A 88 13.49 -11.68 11.22
C ASN A 88 13.85 -11.69 12.72
N SER A 89 12.95 -12.15 13.56
CA SER A 89 13.21 -12.26 15.01
C SER A 89 14.34 -13.25 15.29
N TYR A 90 14.41 -14.37 14.56
CA TYR A 90 15.47 -15.33 14.69
C TYR A 90 16.83 -14.74 14.28
N ALA A 91 16.89 -14.07 13.12
CA ALA A 91 18.11 -13.42 12.66
C ALA A 91 18.59 -12.34 13.64
N LEU A 92 17.67 -11.51 14.14
CA LEU A 92 17.96 -10.47 15.12
C LEU A 92 18.39 -11.04 16.47
N TYR A 93 17.78 -12.13 16.93
CA TYR A 93 18.15 -12.83 18.16
C TYR A 93 19.57 -13.41 18.10
N ILE A 94 20.04 -13.82 16.91
CA ILE A 94 21.41 -14.33 16.74
C ILE A 94 22.41 -13.19 16.57
N LEU A 95 22.17 -12.25 15.66
CA LEU A 95 23.15 -11.23 15.29
C LEU A 95 23.16 -10.04 16.24
N GLY A 96 21.99 -9.65 16.75
CA GLY A 96 21.84 -8.47 17.61
C GLY A 96 22.69 -8.51 18.86
N PRO A 97 22.60 -9.56 19.71
CA PRO A 97 23.38 -9.65 20.94
C PRO A 97 24.89 -9.59 20.73
N ILE A 98 25.36 -10.10 19.56
CA ILE A 98 26.78 -10.13 19.23
C ILE A 98 27.27 -8.71 18.93
N LEU A 99 26.55 -7.97 18.06
CA LEU A 99 26.92 -6.58 17.73
C LEU A 99 26.70 -5.65 18.93
N GLU A 100 25.58 -5.81 19.65
CA GLU A 100 25.26 -5.03 20.84
C GLU A 100 26.33 -5.13 21.92
N ARG A 101 26.92 -6.31 22.11
CA ARG A 101 28.00 -6.48 23.08
C ARG A 101 29.31 -5.80 22.66
N VAL A 102 29.56 -5.69 21.36
CA VAL A 102 30.76 -5.02 20.82
C VAL A 102 30.61 -3.49 20.85
N TYR A 103 29.43 -2.99 20.50
CA TYR A 103 29.18 -1.54 20.40
C TYR A 103 28.55 -0.93 21.67
N GLY A 104 28.02 -1.76 22.56
CA GLY A 104 27.14 -1.32 23.64
C GLY A 104 25.72 -1.02 23.15
N TYR A 105 24.73 -1.07 24.05
CA TYR A 105 23.31 -0.97 23.71
C TYR A 105 22.94 0.34 22.97
N GLY A 106 23.56 1.49 23.34
CA GLY A 106 23.23 2.79 22.74
C GLY A 106 23.70 2.92 21.29
N ARG A 107 24.99 2.60 21.01
CA ARG A 107 25.51 2.64 19.64
C ARG A 107 24.87 1.58 18.74
N TYR A 108 24.61 0.39 19.30
CA TYR A 108 23.87 -0.65 18.59
C TYR A 108 22.46 -0.21 18.21
N ALA A 109 21.70 0.39 19.14
CA ALA A 109 20.36 0.92 18.84
C ALA A 109 20.42 2.03 17.78
N ALA A 110 21.41 2.92 17.85
CA ALA A 110 21.61 3.96 16.83
C ALA A 110 21.93 3.37 15.46
N ILE A 111 22.80 2.35 15.39
CA ILE A 111 23.10 1.63 14.13
C ILE A 111 21.83 0.97 13.59
N TYR A 112 21.06 0.26 14.43
CA TYR A 112 19.83 -0.41 14.03
C TYR A 112 18.80 0.55 13.44
N VAL A 113 18.52 1.65 14.15
CA VAL A 113 17.55 2.66 13.69
C VAL A 113 18.03 3.38 12.43
N ALA A 114 19.28 3.81 12.39
CA ALA A 114 19.82 4.53 11.23
C ALA A 114 19.88 3.65 9.97
N THR A 115 20.22 2.36 10.11
CA THR A 115 20.22 1.42 8.98
C THR A 115 18.82 1.06 8.53
N GLY A 116 17.85 0.98 9.45
CA GLY A 116 16.42 0.86 9.12
C GLY A 116 15.90 2.06 8.34
N ILE A 117 16.28 3.29 8.72
CA ILE A 117 15.98 4.51 7.97
C ILE A 117 16.61 4.46 6.57
N GLY A 118 17.88 4.10 6.45
CA GLY A 118 18.56 3.97 5.15
C GLY A 118 17.93 2.91 4.25
N SER A 119 17.47 1.81 4.84
CA SER A 119 16.68 0.78 4.17
C SER A 119 15.37 1.34 3.60
N ALA A 120 14.56 1.96 4.45
CA ALA A 120 13.28 2.53 4.06
C ALA A 120 13.45 3.65 3.01
N LEU A 121 14.46 4.50 3.16
CA LEU A 121 14.76 5.57 2.22
C LEU A 121 15.06 5.04 0.82
N LEU A 122 15.94 4.04 0.68
CA LEU A 122 16.28 3.48 -0.62
C LEU A 122 15.08 2.74 -1.22
N SER A 123 14.36 1.96 -0.43
CA SER A 123 13.13 1.29 -0.85
C SER A 123 12.09 2.27 -1.40
N MET A 124 11.74 3.30 -0.63
CA MET A 124 10.70 4.27 -0.98
C MET A 124 11.07 5.20 -2.15
N THR A 125 12.37 5.37 -2.45
CA THR A 125 12.82 6.18 -3.59
C THR A 125 12.80 5.41 -4.90
N ILE A 126 13.04 4.09 -4.85
CA ILE A 126 13.16 3.25 -6.06
C ILE A 126 11.88 2.45 -6.33
N SER A 127 11.18 2.03 -5.28
CA SER A 127 10.00 1.17 -5.37
C SER A 127 8.73 1.88 -4.91
N ASN A 128 7.62 1.60 -5.60
CA ASN A 128 6.29 1.98 -5.16
C ASN A 128 5.52 0.78 -4.54
N ASN A 129 6.22 -0.26 -4.12
CA ASN A 129 5.60 -1.37 -3.41
C ASN A 129 5.48 -1.04 -1.91
N VAL A 130 4.44 -1.57 -1.28
CA VAL A 130 4.33 -1.53 0.18
C VAL A 130 5.33 -2.52 0.76
N ALA A 131 6.23 -2.04 1.63
CA ALA A 131 7.22 -2.88 2.28
C ALA A 131 7.27 -2.65 3.79
N ALA A 132 7.54 -3.72 4.53
CA ALA A 132 7.67 -3.74 5.99
C ALA A 132 8.53 -4.93 6.40
N GLY A 133 9.34 -4.77 7.43
CA GLY A 133 10.18 -5.81 8.01
C GLY A 133 11.46 -5.29 8.62
N ALA A 134 11.92 -5.94 9.70
CA ALA A 134 13.20 -5.66 10.33
C ALA A 134 14.41 -6.00 9.44
N SER A 135 14.20 -6.71 8.34
CA SER A 135 15.26 -7.29 7.52
C SER A 135 16.26 -6.25 7.00
N GLY A 136 15.80 -5.07 6.60
CA GLY A 136 16.70 -4.01 6.15
C GLY A 136 17.66 -3.54 7.26
N ALA A 137 17.17 -3.34 8.48
CA ALA A 137 18.00 -3.02 9.63
C ALA A 137 18.95 -4.20 10.00
N ILE A 138 18.49 -5.45 9.87
CA ILE A 138 19.29 -6.66 10.07
C ILE A 138 20.42 -6.74 9.04
N PHE A 139 20.17 -6.42 7.77
CA PHE A 139 21.22 -6.27 6.77
C PHE A 139 22.21 -5.17 7.12
N GLY A 140 21.73 -4.08 7.76
CA GLY A 140 22.59 -3.04 8.32
C GLY A 140 23.49 -3.54 9.46
N VAL A 141 22.92 -4.31 10.37
CA VAL A 141 23.69 -5.02 11.42
C VAL A 141 24.76 -5.91 10.79
N ALA A 142 24.42 -6.68 9.76
CA ALA A 142 25.37 -7.54 9.04
C ALA A 142 26.47 -6.73 8.33
N GLY A 143 26.13 -5.59 7.73
CA GLY A 143 27.08 -4.65 7.13
C GLY A 143 28.04 -4.06 8.15
N ALA A 144 27.54 -3.67 9.33
CA ALA A 144 28.38 -3.20 10.44
C ALA A 144 29.30 -4.31 10.95
N MET A 145 28.81 -5.54 11.12
CA MET A 145 29.64 -6.69 11.52
C MET A 145 30.72 -7.01 10.48
N LEU A 146 30.42 -6.87 9.19
CA LEU A 146 31.38 -7.05 8.11
C LEU A 146 32.56 -6.09 8.27
N VAL A 147 32.29 -4.78 8.39
CA VAL A 147 33.32 -3.75 8.49
C VAL A 147 34.09 -3.83 9.80
N THR A 148 33.40 -4.02 10.93
CA THR A 148 34.03 -4.17 12.25
C THR A 148 35.04 -5.32 12.26
N GLY A 149 34.75 -6.42 11.56
CA GLY A 149 35.67 -7.57 11.46
C GLY A 149 36.94 -7.27 10.68
N TYR A 150 37.00 -6.21 9.90
CA TYR A 150 38.23 -5.78 9.20
C TYR A 150 38.94 -4.66 9.95
N LEU A 151 38.22 -3.66 10.45
CA LEU A 151 38.81 -2.44 11.01
C LEU A 151 39.09 -2.52 12.52
N HIS A 152 38.28 -3.30 13.25
CA HIS A 152 38.27 -3.32 14.72
C HIS A 152 38.38 -4.77 15.26
N ARG A 153 39.29 -5.55 14.70
CA ARG A 153 39.48 -6.97 15.06
C ARG A 153 39.87 -7.18 16.50
N ASP A 154 40.62 -6.26 17.07
CA ASP A 154 41.16 -6.23 18.40
C ASP A 154 40.09 -6.19 19.50
N VAL A 155 38.94 -5.53 19.24
CA VAL A 155 37.82 -5.47 20.21
C VAL A 155 36.85 -6.64 20.10
N ILE A 156 37.01 -7.54 19.13
CA ILE A 156 36.12 -8.68 18.92
C ILE A 156 36.57 -9.87 19.77
N PRO A 157 35.74 -10.37 20.70
CA PRO A 157 36.05 -11.57 21.45
C PRO A 157 36.40 -12.77 20.52
N PRO A 158 37.46 -13.56 20.77
CA PRO A 158 37.90 -14.63 19.90
C PRO A 158 36.81 -15.63 19.48
N ARG A 159 35.88 -15.93 20.38
CA ARG A 159 34.73 -16.83 20.13
C ARG A 159 33.78 -16.33 19.03
N TRP A 160 33.76 -15.03 18.76
CA TRP A 160 32.90 -14.42 17.75
C TRP A 160 33.63 -13.98 16.48
N GLY A 161 34.94 -14.18 16.40
CA GLY A 161 35.74 -13.77 15.24
C GLY A 161 35.22 -14.32 13.91
N ARG A 162 34.56 -15.51 13.94
CA ARG A 162 33.92 -16.08 12.75
C ARG A 162 32.61 -15.42 12.35
N ALA A 163 31.94 -14.68 13.26
CA ALA A 163 30.71 -13.97 12.98
C ALA A 163 30.96 -12.56 12.41
N PHE A 164 32.20 -12.12 12.31
CA PHE A 164 32.58 -10.79 11.82
C PHE A 164 33.43 -10.91 10.54
N GLY A 165 33.57 -9.79 9.82
CA GLY A 165 34.36 -9.72 8.62
C GLY A 165 33.90 -10.74 7.55
N ARG A 166 34.81 -11.53 7.01
CA ARG A 166 34.48 -12.52 5.97
C ARG A 166 33.43 -13.53 6.37
N GLY A 167 33.21 -13.77 7.66
CA GLY A 167 32.19 -14.69 8.14
C GLY A 167 30.74 -14.19 7.87
N MET A 168 30.53 -12.89 7.68
CA MET A 168 29.23 -12.32 7.31
C MET A 168 28.89 -12.47 5.82
N ILE A 169 29.88 -12.69 4.95
CA ILE A 169 29.66 -12.76 3.50
C ILE A 169 28.63 -13.85 3.12
N PRO A 170 28.70 -15.07 3.62
CA PRO A 170 27.71 -16.11 3.29
C PRO A 170 26.28 -15.69 3.69
N PHE A 171 26.10 -15.11 4.88
CA PHE A 171 24.80 -14.62 5.32
C PHE A 171 24.25 -13.56 4.35
N ILE A 172 25.06 -12.56 3.99
CA ILE A 172 24.65 -11.47 3.08
C ILE A 172 24.30 -12.05 1.70
N VAL A 173 25.19 -12.86 1.11
CA VAL A 173 25.01 -13.39 -0.25
C VAL A 173 23.79 -14.31 -0.34
N VAL A 174 23.64 -15.25 0.58
CA VAL A 174 22.51 -16.20 0.57
C VAL A 174 21.19 -15.46 0.72
N ASN A 175 21.09 -14.50 1.66
CA ASN A 175 19.85 -13.78 1.88
C ASN A 175 19.51 -12.80 0.74
N LEU A 176 20.49 -12.15 0.10
CA LEU A 176 20.26 -11.36 -1.12
C LEU A 176 19.83 -12.24 -2.29
N ALA A 177 20.51 -13.37 -2.53
CA ALA A 177 20.14 -14.31 -3.59
C ALA A 177 18.72 -14.84 -3.40
N PHE A 178 18.35 -15.19 -2.16
CA PHE A 178 16.98 -15.57 -1.82
C PHE A 178 16.00 -14.43 -2.09
N GLY A 179 16.32 -13.20 -1.67
CA GLY A 179 15.48 -12.02 -1.90
C GLY A 179 15.21 -11.76 -3.38
N PHE A 180 16.21 -11.90 -4.25
CA PHE A 180 16.01 -11.76 -5.70
C PHE A 180 15.25 -12.93 -6.35
N SER A 181 15.23 -14.09 -5.70
CA SER A 181 14.54 -15.29 -6.20
C SER A 181 13.06 -15.34 -5.82
N VAL A 182 12.64 -14.60 -4.78
CA VAL A 182 11.27 -14.62 -4.23
C VAL A 182 10.57 -13.29 -4.47
N ARG A 183 9.44 -13.33 -5.17
CA ARG A 183 8.62 -12.13 -5.41
C ARG A 183 8.07 -11.58 -4.08
N GLY A 184 8.06 -10.25 -3.94
CA GLY A 184 7.54 -9.56 -2.77
C GLY A 184 8.57 -9.27 -1.67
N ILE A 185 9.83 -9.68 -1.85
CA ILE A 185 10.92 -9.28 -0.96
C ILE A 185 11.51 -7.93 -1.41
N ASP A 186 11.67 -7.02 -0.46
CA ASP A 186 12.22 -5.67 -0.69
C ASP A 186 13.75 -5.68 -0.75
N ASN A 187 14.30 -6.04 -1.90
CA ASN A 187 15.75 -6.06 -2.10
C ASN A 187 16.40 -4.68 -2.06
N TRP A 188 15.68 -3.62 -2.44
CA TRP A 188 16.19 -2.26 -2.33
C TRP A 188 16.34 -1.86 -0.87
N GLY A 189 15.38 -2.23 -0.03
CA GLY A 189 15.51 -2.07 1.40
C GLY A 189 16.68 -2.83 1.99
N HIS A 190 16.92 -4.10 1.58
CA HIS A 190 18.09 -4.87 2.02
C HIS A 190 19.40 -4.21 1.64
N LEU A 191 19.55 -3.76 0.40
CA LEU A 191 20.74 -3.06 -0.08
C LEU A 191 20.96 -1.72 0.62
N GLY A 192 19.88 -0.95 0.86
CA GLY A 192 19.93 0.31 1.59
C GLY A 192 20.41 0.13 3.03
N GLY A 193 19.88 -0.88 3.72
CA GLY A 193 20.32 -1.25 5.07
C GLY A 193 21.77 -1.66 5.11
N LEU A 194 22.18 -2.58 4.23
CA LEU A 194 23.57 -3.08 4.13
C LEU A 194 24.55 -1.92 3.91
N ALA A 195 24.29 -1.06 2.91
CA ALA A 195 25.14 0.08 2.60
C ALA A 195 25.25 1.05 3.78
N SER A 196 24.12 1.36 4.41
CA SER A 196 24.09 2.22 5.61
C SER A 196 24.89 1.62 6.77
N GLY A 197 24.79 0.30 6.99
CA GLY A 197 25.54 -0.40 8.03
C GLY A 197 27.05 -0.38 7.78
N VAL A 198 27.47 -0.57 6.53
CA VAL A 198 28.87 -0.42 6.12
C VAL A 198 29.37 1.00 6.40
N LEU A 199 28.64 2.03 5.94
CA LEU A 199 29.02 3.44 6.12
C LEU A 199 29.06 3.85 7.59
N LEU A 200 28.09 3.43 8.39
CA LEU A 200 28.08 3.76 9.82
C LEU A 200 29.23 3.11 10.58
N ALA A 201 29.59 1.88 10.27
CA ALA A 201 30.71 1.20 10.94
C ALA A 201 32.10 1.77 10.54
N LEU A 202 32.18 2.49 9.42
CA LEU A 202 33.39 3.26 9.06
C LEU A 202 33.56 4.52 9.93
N VAL A 203 32.45 5.06 10.49
CA VAL A 203 32.43 6.32 11.24
C VAL A 203 32.28 6.08 12.75
N ILE A 204 31.46 5.09 13.13
CA ILE A 204 31.18 4.77 14.55
C ILE A 204 32.10 3.63 14.98
N ALA A 205 33.17 3.96 15.71
CA ALA A 205 34.04 2.95 16.30
C ALA A 205 33.39 2.28 17.54
N PRO A 206 33.65 0.98 17.77
CA PRO A 206 33.31 0.33 19.04
C PRO A 206 34.01 1.02 20.22
N PRO A 207 33.42 1.05 21.41
CA PRO A 207 34.09 1.59 22.60
C PRO A 207 35.32 0.74 22.95
N GLY A 208 36.40 1.38 23.36
CA GLY A 208 37.63 0.70 23.75
C GLY A 208 38.63 0.47 22.61
N HIS A 209 38.34 0.87 21.38
CA HIS A 209 39.24 0.76 20.25
C HIS A 209 40.56 1.53 20.44
N ASP A 210 40.50 2.73 21.07
CA ASP A 210 41.67 3.61 21.27
C ASP A 210 42.15 3.67 22.74
N LEU A 211 41.65 2.76 23.59
CA LEU A 211 42.00 2.74 25.01
C LEU A 211 43.25 1.85 25.26
N PRO A 212 44.17 2.31 26.12
CA PRO A 212 45.25 1.45 26.59
C PRO A 212 44.74 0.17 27.27
N PRO A 213 45.49 -0.95 27.26
CA PRO A 213 45.09 -2.17 27.93
C PRO A 213 44.85 -1.94 29.43
N GLY A 214 43.61 -2.16 29.90
CA GLY A 214 43.18 -2.02 31.31
C GLY A 214 42.34 -0.79 31.59
N GLU A 215 42.16 0.13 30.66
CA GLU A 215 41.20 1.23 30.83
C GLU A 215 39.79 0.82 30.39
N ILE A 216 38.79 1.27 31.15
CA ILE A 216 37.37 1.04 30.85
C ILE A 216 36.86 2.17 30.00
N ALA A 217 36.25 1.85 28.83
CA ALA A 217 35.62 2.84 27.99
C ALA A 217 34.55 3.64 28.76
N GLU A 218 34.58 4.95 28.59
CA GLU A 218 33.51 5.79 29.14
C GLU A 218 32.13 5.34 28.60
N PRO A 219 31.08 5.38 29.44
CA PRO A 219 29.73 5.07 28.97
C PRO A 219 29.37 6.02 27.81
N PRO A 220 28.59 5.53 26.81
CA PRO A 220 28.18 6.35 25.70
C PRO A 220 27.46 7.61 26.22
N SER A 221 27.64 8.75 25.58
CA SER A 221 26.92 9.97 25.95
C SER A 221 25.42 9.70 26.01
N GLN A 222 24.72 10.27 26.98
CA GLN A 222 23.26 10.07 27.13
C GLN A 222 22.50 10.39 25.82
N ALA A 223 23.01 11.32 25.00
CA ALA A 223 22.45 11.68 23.71
C ALA A 223 22.45 10.49 22.71
N ILE A 224 23.52 9.67 22.67
CA ILE A 224 23.62 8.50 21.76
C ILE A 224 22.58 7.44 22.14
N VAL A 225 22.24 7.35 23.43
CA VAL A 225 21.22 6.42 23.93
C VAL A 225 19.80 6.97 23.71
N ALA A 226 19.61 8.25 24.01
CA ALA A 226 18.30 8.89 23.97
C ALA A 226 17.79 9.12 22.55
N LEU A 227 18.66 9.50 21.58
CA LEU A 227 18.23 9.86 20.25
C LEU A 227 17.45 8.76 19.51
N PRO A 228 17.91 7.50 19.42
CA PRO A 228 17.13 6.44 18.79
C PRO A 228 15.76 6.24 19.44
N LEU A 229 15.68 6.31 20.77
CA LEU A 229 14.43 6.17 21.51
C LEU A 229 13.46 7.31 21.18
N VAL A 230 13.93 8.55 21.18
CA VAL A 230 13.11 9.73 20.82
C VAL A 230 12.57 9.62 19.41
N VAL A 231 13.42 9.21 18.44
CA VAL A 231 13.02 9.03 17.03
C VAL A 231 11.94 7.96 16.90
N VAL A 232 12.09 6.83 17.60
CA VAL A 232 11.09 5.75 17.58
C VAL A 232 9.78 6.18 18.25
N LEU A 233 9.84 6.82 19.42
CA LEU A 233 8.65 7.31 20.13
C LEU A 233 7.90 8.37 19.31
N PHE A 234 8.61 9.27 18.65
CA PHE A 234 8.01 10.25 17.73
C PHE A 234 7.29 9.55 16.57
N ALA A 235 7.94 8.57 15.92
CA ALA A 235 7.35 7.81 14.83
C ALA A 235 6.12 7.01 15.28
N MET A 236 6.17 6.39 16.45
CA MET A 236 5.01 5.69 17.04
C MET A 236 3.85 6.65 17.36
N GLY A 237 4.14 7.84 17.88
CA GLY A 237 3.15 8.89 18.13
C GLY A 237 2.46 9.33 16.81
N ALA A 238 3.26 9.58 15.76
CA ALA A 238 2.75 9.93 14.43
C ALA A 238 1.91 8.79 13.82
N THR A 239 2.31 7.53 14.02
CA THR A 239 1.53 6.36 13.61
C THR A 239 0.17 6.32 14.29
N LEU A 240 0.12 6.52 15.59
CA LEU A 240 -1.13 6.50 16.37
C LEU A 240 -2.09 7.61 15.93
N ASP A 241 -1.55 8.81 15.70
CA ASP A 241 -2.33 9.95 15.19
C ASP A 241 -2.87 9.68 13.79
N HIS A 242 -2.01 9.19 12.90
CA HIS A 242 -2.40 8.78 11.54
C HIS A 242 -3.49 7.70 11.56
N TYR A 243 -3.30 6.63 12.36
CA TYR A 243 -4.29 5.55 12.48
C TYR A 243 -5.65 6.05 12.95
N ARG A 244 -5.69 6.86 14.01
CA ARG A 244 -6.94 7.45 14.52
C ARG A 244 -7.63 8.31 13.48
N THR A 245 -6.86 9.14 12.76
CA THR A 245 -7.38 10.00 11.70
C THR A 245 -7.90 9.18 10.52
N SER A 246 -7.18 8.16 10.08
CA SER A 246 -7.58 7.25 8.99
C SER A 246 -8.89 6.52 9.33
N GLN A 247 -9.04 6.01 10.56
CA GLN A 247 -10.28 5.36 11.01
C GLN A 247 -11.46 6.33 11.03
N ALA A 248 -11.26 7.53 11.55
CA ALA A 248 -12.30 8.57 11.58
C ALA A 248 -12.74 8.98 10.17
N VAL A 249 -11.79 9.16 9.25
CA VAL A 249 -12.05 9.47 7.84
C VAL A 249 -12.79 8.32 7.16
N SER A 250 -12.34 7.09 7.35
CA SER A 250 -12.99 5.90 6.77
C SER A 250 -14.44 5.77 7.26
N GLY A 251 -14.72 6.06 8.53
CA GLY A 251 -16.08 6.11 9.07
C GLY A 251 -16.95 7.14 8.36
N LEU A 252 -16.43 8.36 8.16
CA LEU A 252 -17.14 9.43 7.46
C LEU A 252 -17.38 9.11 5.97
N LEU A 253 -16.42 8.44 5.31
CA LEU A 253 -16.60 8.02 3.91
C LEU A 253 -17.68 6.96 3.79
N VAL A 254 -17.74 5.98 4.69
CA VAL A 254 -18.80 4.96 4.73
C VAL A 254 -20.17 5.60 5.04
N GLU A 255 -20.21 6.53 5.98
CA GLU A 255 -21.45 7.27 6.30
C GLU A 255 -21.93 8.10 5.11
N GLY A 256 -21.02 8.82 4.45
CA GLY A 256 -21.33 9.60 3.24
C GLY A 256 -21.90 8.73 2.13
N ALA A 257 -21.27 7.59 1.84
CA ALA A 257 -21.72 6.63 0.84
C ALA A 257 -23.12 6.06 1.17
N ARG A 258 -23.43 5.82 2.46
CA ARG A 258 -24.79 5.42 2.88
C ARG A 258 -25.84 6.50 2.62
N PHE A 259 -25.48 7.77 2.88
CA PHE A 259 -26.38 8.89 2.59
C PHE A 259 -26.56 9.08 1.09
N GLU A 260 -25.53 8.92 0.29
CA GLU A 260 -25.59 8.97 -1.17
C GLU A 260 -26.50 7.87 -1.72
N ALA A 261 -26.34 6.63 -1.30
CA ALA A 261 -27.20 5.51 -1.67
C ALA A 261 -28.68 5.72 -1.26
N ALA A 262 -28.92 6.49 -0.17
CA ALA A 262 -30.25 6.91 0.26
C ALA A 262 -30.73 8.20 -0.41
N GLN A 263 -30.02 8.71 -1.43
CA GLN A 263 -30.27 9.97 -2.15
C GLN A 263 -30.28 11.23 -1.25
N ARG A 264 -29.66 11.13 -0.06
CA ARG A 264 -29.52 12.26 0.89
C ARG A 264 -28.23 13.02 0.59
N TYR A 265 -28.17 13.64 -0.57
CA TYR A 265 -26.94 14.25 -1.10
C TYR A 265 -26.33 15.35 -0.21
N ASP A 266 -27.15 16.15 0.48
CA ASP A 266 -26.65 17.18 1.39
C ASP A 266 -25.89 16.59 2.59
N ARG A 267 -26.36 15.47 3.14
CA ARG A 267 -25.68 14.76 4.22
C ARG A 267 -24.42 14.04 3.74
N ALA A 268 -24.48 13.43 2.57
CA ALA A 268 -23.31 12.84 1.94
C ALA A 268 -22.21 13.90 1.74
N LEU A 269 -22.59 15.07 1.21
CA LEU A 269 -21.69 16.21 1.04
C LEU A 269 -21.04 16.65 2.36
N GLN A 270 -21.81 16.77 3.43
CA GLN A 270 -21.31 17.13 4.76
C GLN A 270 -20.30 16.10 5.28
N SER A 271 -20.61 14.80 5.18
CA SER A 271 -19.71 13.73 5.64
C SER A 271 -18.39 13.72 4.84
N PHE A 272 -18.44 13.84 3.52
CA PHE A 272 -17.23 13.88 2.69
C PHE A 272 -16.40 15.16 2.88
N GLN A 273 -17.04 16.32 3.08
CA GLN A 273 -16.34 17.57 3.40
C GLN A 273 -15.68 17.50 4.78
N GLU A 274 -16.33 16.90 5.78
CA GLU A 274 -15.74 16.69 7.09
C GLU A 274 -14.53 15.74 7.01
N ALA A 275 -14.63 14.67 6.23
CA ALA A 275 -13.51 13.77 5.95
C ALA A 275 -12.33 14.53 5.33
N ALA A 276 -12.59 15.39 4.33
CA ALA A 276 -11.56 16.22 3.68
C ALA A 276 -10.90 17.23 4.64
N ARG A 277 -11.67 17.76 5.60
CA ARG A 277 -11.13 18.67 6.63
C ARG A 277 -10.22 17.94 7.62
N ARG A 278 -10.61 16.73 8.05
CA ARG A 278 -9.82 15.91 9.01
C ARG A 278 -8.54 15.39 8.42
N ALA A 279 -8.54 15.02 7.14
CA ALA A 279 -7.36 14.54 6.45
C ALA A 279 -7.13 15.33 5.14
N PRO A 280 -6.61 16.57 5.21
CA PRO A 280 -6.46 17.44 4.04
C PRO A 280 -5.45 16.92 3.01
N ARG A 281 -4.63 15.93 3.37
CA ARG A 281 -3.66 15.27 2.47
C ARG A 281 -4.14 13.91 1.92
N ASP A 282 -5.31 13.46 2.34
CA ASP A 282 -5.95 12.24 1.85
C ASP A 282 -6.78 12.57 0.61
N GLU A 283 -6.51 11.93 -0.50
CA GLU A 283 -7.23 12.13 -1.76
C GLU A 283 -8.62 11.51 -1.78
N ARG A 284 -8.87 10.47 -0.97
CA ARG A 284 -10.14 9.71 -0.98
C ARG A 284 -11.38 10.58 -0.75
N PRO A 285 -11.42 11.49 0.23
CA PRO A 285 -12.56 12.38 0.40
C PRO A 285 -12.82 13.27 -0.83
N ARG A 286 -11.77 13.74 -1.52
CA ARG A 286 -11.91 14.53 -2.75
C ARG A 286 -12.46 13.71 -3.91
N GLN A 287 -12.04 12.45 -4.03
CA GLN A 287 -12.60 11.50 -5.00
C GLN A 287 -14.08 11.29 -4.77
N GLN A 288 -14.51 11.09 -3.51
CA GLN A 288 -15.92 10.91 -3.16
C GLN A 288 -16.75 12.19 -3.41
N LEU A 289 -16.19 13.36 -3.11
CA LEU A 289 -16.83 14.63 -3.46
C LEU A 289 -17.00 14.79 -4.97
N GLY A 290 -15.97 14.46 -5.74
CA GLY A 290 -16.01 14.46 -7.21
C GLY A 290 -17.11 13.54 -7.75
N ALA A 291 -17.18 12.31 -7.25
CA ALA A 291 -18.21 11.33 -7.62
C ALA A 291 -19.62 11.82 -7.25
N LEU A 292 -19.79 12.37 -6.04
CA LEU A 292 -21.06 12.94 -5.61
C LEU A 292 -21.51 14.10 -6.50
N TYR A 293 -20.59 14.98 -6.93
CA TYR A 293 -20.91 16.05 -7.86
C TYR A 293 -21.25 15.54 -9.26
N LEU A 294 -20.61 14.44 -9.74
CA LEU A 294 -21.02 13.78 -10.99
C LEU A 294 -22.46 13.27 -10.91
N ALA A 295 -22.83 12.59 -9.81
CA ALA A 295 -24.20 12.11 -9.59
C ALA A 295 -25.23 13.26 -9.61
N GLN A 296 -24.82 14.46 -9.16
CA GLN A 296 -25.65 15.67 -9.20
C GLN A 296 -25.57 16.45 -10.52
N ARG A 297 -24.85 15.94 -11.53
CA ARG A 297 -24.58 16.62 -12.81
C ARG A 297 -23.85 17.97 -12.68
N LYS A 298 -23.12 18.17 -11.57
CA LYS A 298 -22.33 19.37 -11.28
C LYS A 298 -20.89 19.18 -11.76
N TYR A 299 -20.71 19.11 -13.07
CA TYR A 299 -19.46 18.65 -13.72
C TYR A 299 -18.25 19.54 -13.39
N ASP A 300 -18.41 20.87 -13.31
CA ASP A 300 -17.31 21.77 -12.98
C ASP A 300 -16.80 21.56 -11.55
N GLN A 301 -17.70 21.31 -10.62
CA GLN A 301 -17.34 21.01 -9.22
C GLN A 301 -16.67 19.62 -9.14
N ALA A 302 -17.14 18.64 -9.89
CA ALA A 302 -16.51 17.33 -9.97
C ALA A 302 -15.09 17.43 -10.50
N ILE A 303 -14.85 18.19 -11.57
CA ILE A 303 -13.51 18.44 -12.13
C ILE A 303 -12.58 19.04 -11.06
N GLN A 304 -13.04 20.09 -10.34
CA GLN A 304 -12.25 20.73 -9.28
C GLN A 304 -11.82 19.75 -8.19
N GLU A 305 -12.71 18.87 -7.75
CA GLU A 305 -12.41 17.91 -6.69
C GLU A 305 -11.48 16.78 -7.19
N PHE A 306 -11.68 16.27 -8.41
CA PHE A 306 -10.77 15.27 -8.98
C PHE A 306 -9.38 15.85 -9.28
N GLU A 307 -9.27 17.10 -9.74
CA GLU A 307 -7.98 17.79 -9.87
C GLU A 307 -7.31 18.00 -8.52
N ALA A 308 -8.09 18.30 -7.45
CA ALA A 308 -7.56 18.39 -6.10
C ALA A 308 -7.06 17.03 -5.62
N ALA A 309 -7.77 15.93 -5.89
CA ALA A 309 -7.34 14.58 -5.60
C ALA A 309 -6.04 14.21 -6.35
N GLU A 310 -5.95 14.53 -7.65
CA GLU A 310 -4.75 14.31 -8.47
C GLU A 310 -3.54 15.09 -7.94
N ARG A 311 -3.72 16.33 -7.45
CA ARG A 311 -2.63 17.08 -6.79
C ARG A 311 -2.15 16.41 -5.51
N LEU A 312 -3.04 15.75 -4.76
CA LEU A 312 -2.69 15.03 -3.54
C LEU A 312 -2.00 13.68 -3.83
N SER A 313 -2.42 13.00 -4.89
CA SER A 313 -1.86 11.72 -5.32
C SER A 313 -1.57 11.71 -6.82
N PRO A 314 -0.45 12.33 -7.27
CA PRO A 314 -0.14 12.43 -8.69
C PRO A 314 -0.02 11.06 -9.36
N GLY A 315 -0.82 10.86 -10.40
CA GLY A 315 -0.84 9.62 -11.16
C GLY A 315 -1.76 8.54 -10.61
N ASP A 316 -2.55 8.85 -9.58
CA ASP A 316 -3.58 7.94 -9.08
C ASP A 316 -4.61 7.65 -10.19
N PRO A 317 -4.79 6.38 -10.57
CA PRO A 317 -5.70 6.01 -11.65
C PRO A 317 -7.15 6.40 -11.37
N GLN A 318 -7.61 6.26 -10.13
CA GLN A 318 -9.00 6.54 -9.75
C GLN A 318 -9.34 8.02 -9.90
N SER A 319 -8.49 8.92 -9.41
CA SER A 319 -8.65 10.36 -9.58
C SER A 319 -8.68 10.77 -11.05
N ARG A 320 -7.79 10.18 -11.87
CA ARG A 320 -7.73 10.45 -13.31
C ARG A 320 -8.93 9.93 -14.08
N LEU A 321 -9.36 8.70 -13.78
CA LEU A 321 -10.56 8.14 -14.42
C LEU A 321 -11.80 8.95 -14.06
N GLY A 322 -11.94 9.38 -12.79
CA GLY A 322 -13.01 10.29 -12.37
C GLY A 322 -12.95 11.63 -13.07
N LEU A 323 -11.76 12.22 -13.25
CA LEU A 323 -11.56 13.46 -13.99
C LEU A 323 -11.93 13.30 -15.48
N GLY A 324 -11.50 12.23 -16.12
CA GLY A 324 -11.86 11.91 -17.50
C GLY A 324 -13.38 11.75 -17.67
N MET A 325 -14.03 11.05 -16.73
CA MET A 325 -15.50 10.91 -16.72
C MET A 325 -16.19 12.27 -16.58
N ALA A 326 -15.69 13.16 -15.71
CA ALA A 326 -16.24 14.48 -15.53
C ALA A 326 -16.16 15.33 -16.82
N TYR A 327 -15.03 15.28 -17.52
CA TYR A 327 -14.89 15.94 -18.82
C TYR A 327 -15.79 15.32 -19.90
N ARG A 328 -15.92 13.98 -19.95
CA ARG A 328 -16.82 13.29 -20.87
C ARG A 328 -18.27 13.75 -20.68
N LEU A 329 -18.77 13.72 -19.44
CA LEU A 329 -20.13 14.11 -19.12
C LEU A 329 -20.40 15.62 -19.28
N LYS A 330 -19.35 16.45 -19.18
CA LYS A 330 -19.40 17.87 -19.54
C LYS A 330 -19.44 18.12 -21.04
N GLY A 331 -19.09 17.13 -21.86
CA GLY A 331 -19.01 17.21 -23.32
C GLY A 331 -17.62 17.54 -23.89
N ASP A 332 -16.59 17.65 -23.05
CA ASP A 332 -15.19 17.84 -23.47
C ASP A 332 -14.55 16.48 -23.78
N LEU A 333 -15.01 15.86 -24.89
CA LEU A 333 -14.63 14.51 -25.27
C LEU A 333 -13.13 14.40 -25.56
N ALA A 334 -12.51 15.48 -26.06
CA ALA A 334 -11.08 15.49 -26.39
C ALA A 334 -10.19 15.37 -25.13
N LYS A 335 -10.53 16.13 -24.10
CA LYS A 335 -9.82 16.02 -22.81
C LYS A 335 -10.05 14.67 -22.15
N ALA A 336 -11.28 14.17 -22.16
CA ALA A 336 -11.61 12.85 -21.63
C ALA A 336 -10.76 11.76 -22.29
N GLN A 337 -10.65 11.77 -23.63
CA GLN A 337 -9.85 10.82 -24.38
C GLN A 337 -8.37 10.88 -23.99
N GLN A 338 -7.79 12.08 -23.96
CA GLN A 338 -6.39 12.27 -23.55
C GLN A 338 -6.10 11.70 -22.16
N ILE A 339 -7.03 11.88 -21.22
CA ILE A 339 -6.87 11.40 -19.84
C ILE A 339 -6.95 9.87 -19.80
N PHE A 340 -7.95 9.25 -20.46
CA PHE A 340 -8.12 7.80 -20.47
C PHE A 340 -6.95 7.10 -21.17
N GLU A 341 -6.51 7.60 -22.31
CA GLU A 341 -5.33 7.09 -23.00
C GLU A 341 -4.05 7.21 -22.17
N ALA A 342 -3.88 8.32 -21.43
CA ALA A 342 -2.73 8.50 -20.53
C ALA A 342 -2.76 7.52 -19.34
N VAL A 343 -3.92 7.15 -18.83
CA VAL A 343 -4.07 6.11 -17.80
C VAL A 343 -3.70 4.75 -18.37
N LEU A 344 -4.25 4.39 -19.53
CA LEU A 344 -4.02 3.11 -20.19
C LEU A 344 -2.59 2.96 -20.69
N GLY A 345 -1.94 4.06 -21.13
CA GLY A 345 -0.53 4.06 -21.51
C GLY A 345 0.41 3.69 -20.36
N LYS A 346 0.03 3.99 -19.11
CA LYS A 346 0.79 3.60 -17.91
C LYS A 346 0.41 2.21 -17.39
N ASN A 347 -0.86 1.86 -17.47
CA ASN A 347 -1.39 0.57 -17.05
C ASN A 347 -2.47 0.07 -18.02
N PRO A 348 -2.07 -0.64 -19.10
CA PRO A 348 -3.00 -1.17 -20.11
C PRO A 348 -4.02 -2.17 -19.55
N GLN A 349 -3.74 -2.77 -18.40
CA GLN A 349 -4.60 -3.77 -17.74
C GLN A 349 -5.63 -3.16 -16.79
N THR A 350 -5.98 -1.90 -16.95
CA THR A 350 -7.04 -1.25 -16.16
C THR A 350 -8.39 -1.51 -16.82
N ALA A 351 -9.16 -2.50 -16.35
CA ALA A 351 -10.46 -2.86 -16.92
C ALA A 351 -11.43 -1.67 -16.95
N GLU A 352 -11.52 -0.91 -15.87
CA GLU A 352 -12.32 0.32 -15.78
C GLU A 352 -11.87 1.39 -16.78
N GLY A 353 -10.56 1.56 -16.98
CA GLY A 353 -10.03 2.47 -18.00
C GLY A 353 -10.45 2.07 -19.41
N GLN A 354 -10.40 0.78 -19.72
CA GLN A 354 -10.87 0.24 -21.01
C GLN A 354 -12.37 0.51 -21.20
N ARG A 355 -13.18 0.25 -20.17
CA ARG A 355 -14.63 0.50 -20.22
C ARG A 355 -14.95 1.98 -20.46
N LEU A 356 -14.30 2.89 -19.73
CA LEU A 356 -14.54 4.33 -19.86
C LEU A 356 -14.11 4.89 -21.23
N LEU A 357 -13.02 4.36 -21.78
CA LEU A 357 -12.62 4.70 -23.15
C LEU A 357 -13.62 4.14 -24.18
N ALA A 358 -14.16 2.95 -23.95
CA ALA A 358 -15.23 2.38 -24.79
C ALA A 358 -16.51 3.24 -24.74
N ASP A 359 -16.92 3.69 -23.54
CA ASP A 359 -18.04 4.61 -23.39
C ASP A 359 -17.83 5.90 -24.17
N LEU A 360 -16.61 6.45 -24.13
CA LEU A 360 -16.25 7.66 -24.89
C LEU A 360 -16.34 7.44 -26.40
N TYR A 361 -15.84 6.32 -26.92
CA TYR A 361 -15.94 6.00 -28.34
C TYR A 361 -17.38 5.73 -28.76
N ALA A 362 -18.21 5.15 -27.91
CA ALA A 362 -19.65 5.00 -28.17
C ALA A 362 -20.34 6.35 -28.28
N ASP A 363 -20.04 7.32 -27.39
CA ASP A 363 -20.54 8.71 -27.48
C ASP A 363 -20.12 9.40 -28.78
N GLN A 364 -18.93 9.08 -29.29
CA GLN A 364 -18.41 9.58 -30.60
C GLN A 364 -18.91 8.78 -31.79
N LYS A 365 -19.78 7.77 -31.60
CA LYS A 365 -20.27 6.83 -32.63
C LYS A 365 -19.17 6.02 -33.32
N LEU A 366 -18.01 5.89 -32.68
CA LEU A 366 -16.90 5.05 -33.12
C LEU A 366 -17.12 3.61 -32.60
N TYR A 367 -18.19 2.98 -33.09
CA TYR A 367 -18.71 1.73 -32.52
C TYR A 367 -17.74 0.56 -32.60
N GLY A 368 -16.87 0.50 -33.62
CA GLY A 368 -15.85 -0.56 -33.72
C GLY A 368 -14.82 -0.49 -32.62
N ASP A 369 -14.33 0.72 -32.29
CA ASP A 369 -13.37 0.96 -31.24
C ASP A 369 -14.02 0.74 -29.87
N ALA A 370 -15.27 1.20 -29.69
CA ALA A 370 -16.04 0.98 -28.48
C ALA A 370 -16.18 -0.53 -28.16
N ILE A 371 -16.57 -1.35 -29.14
CA ILE A 371 -16.71 -2.79 -28.99
C ILE A 371 -15.37 -3.43 -28.59
N ALA A 372 -14.27 -3.06 -29.26
CA ALA A 372 -12.95 -3.62 -28.98
C ALA A 372 -12.51 -3.32 -27.52
N HIS A 373 -12.73 -2.10 -27.06
CA HIS A 373 -12.39 -1.70 -25.69
C HIS A 373 -13.32 -2.32 -24.64
N TYR A 374 -14.63 -2.48 -24.88
CA TYR A 374 -15.52 -3.23 -24.00
C TYR A 374 -15.11 -4.70 -23.90
N GLN A 375 -14.76 -5.34 -25.01
CA GLN A 375 -14.28 -6.72 -25.01
C GLN A 375 -12.97 -6.88 -24.24
N GLU A 376 -12.05 -5.92 -24.36
CA GLU A 376 -10.82 -5.92 -23.56
C GLU A 376 -11.11 -5.71 -22.06
N ALA A 377 -12.05 -4.81 -21.69
CA ALA A 377 -12.49 -4.65 -20.32
C ALA A 377 -13.03 -5.97 -19.75
N LEU A 378 -13.87 -6.67 -20.49
CA LEU A 378 -14.43 -7.96 -20.12
C LEU A 378 -13.42 -9.12 -20.11
N ARG A 379 -12.37 -9.04 -20.95
CA ARG A 379 -11.25 -9.98 -20.89
C ARG A 379 -10.46 -9.83 -19.60
N LEU A 380 -10.27 -8.58 -19.14
CA LEU A 380 -9.56 -8.27 -17.89
C LEU A 380 -10.43 -8.57 -16.67
N GLU A 381 -11.70 -8.22 -16.72
CA GLU A 381 -12.67 -8.41 -15.64
C GLU A 381 -13.99 -9.02 -16.18
N PRO A 382 -14.10 -10.34 -16.26
CA PRO A 382 -15.23 -11.04 -16.88
C PRO A 382 -16.59 -10.82 -16.21
N ASN A 383 -16.64 -10.26 -15.02
CA ASN A 383 -17.85 -10.02 -14.24
C ASN A 383 -18.16 -8.51 -14.07
N MET A 384 -17.64 -7.65 -14.95
CA MET A 384 -17.95 -6.22 -14.96
C MET A 384 -19.36 -5.99 -15.54
N ALA A 385 -20.34 -5.79 -14.67
CA ALA A 385 -21.75 -5.68 -15.08
C ALA A 385 -21.99 -4.47 -16.00
N GLU A 386 -21.35 -3.35 -15.74
CA GLU A 386 -21.43 -2.12 -16.55
C GLU A 386 -20.91 -2.33 -17.96
N ALA A 387 -19.79 -3.03 -18.13
CA ALA A 387 -19.24 -3.31 -19.46
C ALA A 387 -20.16 -4.25 -20.25
N HIS A 388 -20.73 -5.27 -19.60
CA HIS A 388 -21.75 -6.12 -20.23
C HIS A 388 -22.98 -5.32 -20.65
N ASN A 389 -23.50 -4.48 -19.76
CA ASN A 389 -24.66 -3.65 -20.05
C ASN A 389 -24.44 -2.71 -21.24
N ASN A 390 -23.31 -1.97 -21.23
CA ASN A 390 -23.04 -0.94 -22.24
C ASN A 390 -22.75 -1.57 -23.61
N LEU A 391 -22.06 -2.72 -23.63
CA LEU A 391 -21.85 -3.50 -24.86
C LEU A 391 -23.16 -4.07 -25.39
N ALA A 392 -24.05 -4.54 -24.52
CA ALA A 392 -25.38 -5.01 -24.89
C ALA A 392 -26.23 -3.89 -25.51
N TRP A 393 -26.23 -2.74 -24.88
CA TRP A 393 -26.91 -1.54 -25.38
C TRP A 393 -26.40 -1.17 -26.77
N LEU A 394 -25.10 -1.14 -26.97
CA LEU A 394 -24.49 -0.82 -28.26
C LEU A 394 -24.90 -1.81 -29.35
N TYR A 395 -24.86 -3.12 -29.06
CA TYR A 395 -25.30 -4.16 -30.01
C TYR A 395 -26.81 -4.10 -30.31
N ALA A 396 -27.64 -3.66 -29.35
CA ALA A 396 -29.09 -3.54 -29.59
C ALA A 396 -29.46 -2.30 -30.38
N THR A 397 -28.77 -1.14 -30.11
CA THR A 397 -29.27 0.19 -30.50
C THR A 397 -28.38 0.91 -31.54
N SER A 398 -27.18 0.39 -31.88
CA SER A 398 -26.26 1.07 -32.80
C SER A 398 -26.96 1.60 -34.05
N GLU A 399 -26.71 2.85 -34.43
CA GLU A 399 -27.25 3.45 -35.65
C GLU A 399 -26.70 2.78 -36.92
N ASP A 400 -25.45 2.34 -36.90
CA ASP A 400 -24.83 1.57 -37.99
C ASP A 400 -25.17 0.09 -37.84
N LEU A 401 -26.05 -0.40 -38.74
CA LEU A 401 -26.57 -1.77 -38.72
C LEU A 401 -25.49 -2.85 -38.73
N LYS A 402 -24.29 -2.57 -39.24
CA LYS A 402 -23.18 -3.54 -39.24
C LYS A 402 -22.67 -3.90 -37.83
N PHE A 403 -22.94 -3.04 -36.84
CA PHE A 403 -22.59 -3.28 -35.44
C PHE A 403 -23.76 -3.80 -34.59
N ARG A 404 -24.95 -3.95 -35.18
CA ARG A 404 -26.07 -4.58 -34.49
C ARG A 404 -25.92 -6.09 -34.42
N ASP A 405 -25.99 -6.63 -33.22
CA ASP A 405 -26.06 -8.06 -32.94
C ASP A 405 -27.06 -8.32 -31.84
N PRO A 406 -28.36 -8.51 -32.13
CA PRO A 406 -29.39 -8.73 -31.11
C PRO A 406 -29.17 -10.01 -30.31
N GLN A 407 -28.44 -11.00 -30.85
CA GLN A 407 -28.13 -12.22 -30.12
C GLN A 407 -27.06 -11.99 -29.07
N ALA A 408 -25.97 -11.29 -29.43
CA ALA A 408 -24.92 -10.88 -28.49
C ALA A 408 -25.47 -9.88 -27.46
N ALA A 409 -26.30 -8.91 -27.90
CA ALA A 409 -27.00 -7.98 -27.02
C ALA A 409 -27.74 -8.68 -25.90
N LEU A 410 -28.57 -9.69 -26.26
CA LEU A 410 -29.35 -10.45 -25.29
C LEU A 410 -28.45 -11.21 -24.29
N ALA A 411 -27.37 -11.84 -24.76
CA ALA A 411 -26.47 -12.59 -23.92
C ALA A 411 -25.74 -11.68 -22.91
N HIS A 412 -25.24 -10.54 -23.36
CA HIS A 412 -24.55 -9.58 -22.49
C HIS A 412 -25.53 -8.88 -21.53
N ALA A 413 -26.72 -8.46 -21.98
CA ALA A 413 -27.73 -7.86 -21.10
C ALA A 413 -28.18 -8.82 -20.01
N GLN A 414 -28.43 -10.10 -20.35
CA GLN A 414 -28.76 -11.12 -19.36
C GLN A 414 -27.65 -11.26 -18.32
N ARG A 415 -26.38 -11.28 -18.75
CA ARG A 415 -25.25 -11.36 -17.84
C ARG A 415 -25.20 -10.17 -16.89
N ALA A 416 -25.43 -8.95 -17.36
CA ALA A 416 -25.44 -7.73 -16.56
C ALA A 416 -26.53 -7.79 -15.46
N VAL A 417 -27.76 -8.21 -15.81
CA VAL A 417 -28.87 -8.35 -14.84
C VAL A 417 -28.59 -9.43 -13.81
N ASP A 418 -28.02 -10.56 -14.22
CA ASP A 418 -27.68 -11.67 -13.31
C ASP A 418 -26.60 -11.24 -12.31
N LEU A 419 -25.56 -10.54 -12.76
CA LEU A 419 -24.49 -9.99 -11.91
C LEU A 419 -25.02 -9.01 -10.88
N THR A 420 -26.04 -8.22 -11.23
CA THR A 420 -26.66 -7.23 -10.34
C THR A 420 -27.89 -7.75 -9.59
N GLN A 421 -28.19 -9.06 -9.73
CA GLN A 421 -29.32 -9.72 -9.07
C GLN A 421 -30.66 -9.01 -9.34
N TRP A 422 -30.85 -8.49 -10.56
CA TRP A 422 -32.06 -7.79 -11.00
C TRP A 422 -32.40 -6.54 -10.17
N LYS A 423 -31.40 -5.84 -9.60
CA LYS A 423 -31.60 -4.69 -8.71
C LYS A 423 -31.33 -3.33 -9.38
N VAL A 424 -30.95 -3.33 -10.66
CA VAL A 424 -30.60 -2.09 -11.40
C VAL A 424 -31.58 -1.92 -12.54
N ALA A 425 -32.48 -0.95 -12.45
CA ALA A 425 -33.54 -0.72 -13.42
C ALA A 425 -33.00 -0.50 -14.83
N GLY A 426 -31.95 0.32 -15.01
CA GLY A 426 -31.35 0.56 -16.33
C GLY A 426 -30.74 -0.69 -16.97
N PHE A 427 -30.26 -1.68 -16.19
CA PHE A 427 -29.76 -2.93 -16.76
C PHE A 427 -30.89 -3.85 -17.21
N ILE A 428 -32.02 -3.80 -16.48
CA ILE A 428 -33.24 -4.53 -16.85
C ILE A 428 -33.86 -3.91 -18.12
N ASP A 429 -33.83 -2.58 -18.25
CA ASP A 429 -34.23 -1.86 -19.46
C ASP A 429 -33.37 -2.25 -20.68
N THR A 430 -32.05 -2.33 -20.51
CA THR A 430 -31.15 -2.81 -21.56
C THR A 430 -31.47 -4.24 -21.99
N LEU A 431 -31.87 -5.10 -21.06
CA LEU A 431 -32.31 -6.47 -21.40
C LEU A 431 -33.63 -6.44 -22.19
N ALA A 432 -34.58 -5.59 -21.80
CA ALA A 432 -35.82 -5.43 -22.54
C ALA A 432 -35.55 -4.89 -23.95
N GLU A 433 -34.63 -3.91 -24.11
CA GLU A 433 -34.24 -3.39 -25.42
C GLU A 433 -33.58 -4.46 -26.29
N ALA A 434 -32.70 -5.30 -25.70
CA ALA A 434 -32.09 -6.43 -26.42
C ALA A 434 -33.14 -7.47 -26.87
N GLN A 435 -34.17 -7.75 -26.05
CA GLN A 435 -35.33 -8.58 -26.41
C GLN A 435 -36.13 -7.95 -27.53
N PHE A 436 -36.38 -6.64 -27.46
CA PHE A 436 -37.07 -5.88 -28.47
C PHE A 436 -36.32 -5.91 -29.82
N ALA A 437 -35.01 -5.65 -29.79
CA ALA A 437 -34.17 -5.70 -31.01
C ALA A 437 -34.15 -7.09 -31.67
N LYS A 438 -34.36 -8.14 -30.88
CA LYS A 438 -34.47 -9.52 -31.37
C LYS A 438 -35.88 -9.85 -31.93
N GLY A 439 -36.86 -9.00 -31.75
CA GLY A 439 -38.26 -9.22 -32.14
C GLY A 439 -39.13 -9.91 -31.07
N ASN A 440 -38.60 -10.11 -29.84
CA ASN A 440 -39.28 -10.70 -28.72
C ASN A 440 -40.14 -9.67 -27.97
N TYR A 441 -41.08 -9.02 -28.66
CA TYR A 441 -41.77 -7.82 -28.13
C TYR A 441 -42.54 -8.06 -26.84
N ARG A 442 -43.22 -9.22 -26.72
CA ARG A 442 -43.97 -9.55 -25.50
C ARG A 442 -43.06 -9.77 -24.29
N GLU A 443 -41.92 -10.40 -24.49
CA GLU A 443 -40.90 -10.61 -23.45
C GLU A 443 -40.31 -9.28 -23.02
N ALA A 444 -40.06 -8.34 -23.98
CA ALA A 444 -39.58 -7.01 -23.69
C ALA A 444 -40.54 -6.24 -22.76
N VAL A 445 -41.86 -6.31 -23.03
CA VAL A 445 -42.87 -5.70 -22.13
C VAL A 445 -42.80 -6.28 -20.72
N VAL A 446 -42.73 -7.63 -20.58
CA VAL A 446 -42.66 -8.29 -19.25
C VAL A 446 -41.35 -7.90 -18.50
N THR A 447 -40.27 -7.78 -19.23
CA THR A 447 -38.96 -7.38 -18.64
C THR A 447 -39.00 -5.93 -18.24
N GLN A 448 -39.56 -5.04 -19.07
CA GLN A 448 -39.69 -3.61 -18.77
C GLN A 448 -40.58 -3.33 -17.57
N ASP A 449 -41.64 -4.12 -17.34
CA ASP A 449 -42.46 -4.01 -16.14
C ASP A 449 -41.62 -4.20 -14.86
N LYS A 450 -40.60 -5.05 -14.87
CA LYS A 450 -39.68 -5.22 -13.74
C LYS A 450 -38.79 -4.00 -13.53
N ALA A 451 -38.34 -3.35 -14.62
CA ALA A 451 -37.56 -2.10 -14.50
C ALA A 451 -38.41 -0.99 -13.87
N LEU A 452 -39.64 -0.83 -14.36
CA LEU A 452 -40.61 0.14 -13.84
C LEU A 452 -41.05 -0.15 -12.39
N ALA A 453 -41.06 -1.40 -11.97
CA ALA A 453 -41.34 -1.75 -10.57
C ALA A 453 -40.25 -1.22 -9.62
N LEU A 454 -39.01 -1.03 -10.09
CA LEU A 454 -37.92 -0.43 -9.31
C LEU A 454 -37.94 1.10 -9.37
N GLU A 455 -38.28 1.67 -10.53
CA GLU A 455 -38.30 3.11 -10.79
C GLU A 455 -39.59 3.52 -11.51
N PRO A 456 -40.75 3.61 -10.82
CA PRO A 456 -42.04 3.84 -11.45
C PRO A 456 -42.14 5.18 -12.17
N ASP A 457 -41.48 6.21 -11.66
CA ASP A 457 -41.56 7.59 -12.15
C ASP A 457 -40.48 7.92 -13.21
N ASN A 458 -39.74 6.94 -13.70
CA ASN A 458 -38.71 7.12 -14.71
C ASN A 458 -39.35 7.21 -16.12
N HIS A 459 -39.34 8.45 -16.68
CA HIS A 459 -39.96 8.75 -17.97
C HIS A 459 -39.34 7.93 -19.14
N GLU A 460 -38.04 7.71 -19.14
CA GLU A 460 -37.35 6.97 -20.20
C GLU A 460 -37.83 5.50 -20.21
N LEU A 461 -37.95 4.89 -19.05
CA LEU A 461 -38.49 3.53 -18.92
C LEU A 461 -39.97 3.44 -19.36
N GLN A 462 -40.78 4.50 -19.10
CA GLN A 462 -42.16 4.58 -19.55
C GLN A 462 -42.26 4.74 -21.06
N GLU A 463 -41.38 5.53 -21.68
CA GLU A 463 -41.33 5.68 -23.14
C GLU A 463 -40.94 4.38 -23.81
N HIS A 464 -39.93 3.67 -23.31
CA HIS A 464 -39.53 2.35 -23.82
C HIS A 464 -40.70 1.34 -23.67
N MET A 465 -41.38 1.32 -22.54
CA MET A 465 -42.56 0.48 -22.33
C MET A 465 -43.64 0.76 -23.38
N SER A 466 -43.95 2.03 -23.66
CA SER A 466 -44.98 2.40 -24.64
C SER A 466 -44.59 1.86 -26.05
N ARG A 467 -43.34 2.03 -26.44
CA ARG A 467 -42.82 1.51 -27.71
C ARG A 467 -42.90 -0.03 -27.77
N TYR A 468 -42.59 -0.75 -26.70
CA TYR A 468 -42.65 -2.19 -26.70
C TYR A 468 -44.09 -2.72 -26.74
N ARG A 469 -45.03 -2.07 -26.06
CA ARG A 469 -46.46 -2.41 -26.11
C ARG A 469 -47.06 -2.22 -27.52
N GLU A 470 -46.76 -1.11 -28.16
CA GLU A 470 -47.18 -0.84 -29.52
C GLU A 470 -46.70 -1.94 -30.49
N ALA A 471 -45.42 -2.31 -30.41
CA ALA A 471 -44.85 -3.37 -31.23
C ALA A 471 -45.40 -4.76 -30.89
N ALA A 472 -45.79 -5.01 -29.66
CA ALA A 472 -46.39 -6.27 -29.22
C ALA A 472 -47.89 -6.37 -29.53
N GLY A 473 -48.54 -5.27 -29.96
CA GLY A 473 -49.97 -5.19 -30.23
C GLY A 473 -50.84 -5.26 -29.00
N ILE A 474 -50.36 -4.68 -27.86
CA ILE A 474 -51.04 -4.71 -26.54
C ILE A 474 -51.03 -3.33 -25.91
#